data_0d10f8452bb806e3c11b0932d3009a05
#
_entry.id   0d10f8452bb806e3c11b0932d3009a05
#
_cell.length_a   1.000
_cell.length_b   1.000
_cell.length_c   1.000
_cell.angle_alpha   90.00
_cell.angle_beta   90.00
_cell.angle_gamma   90.00
#
_symmetry.space_group_name_H-M   'P 1'
#
loop_
_entity.id
_entity.type
_entity.pdbx_description
1 polymer ?
#
loop_
_entity_poly.entity_id
_entity_poly.type
_entity_poly.pdbx_seq_one_letter_code
_entity_poly.pdbx_strand_id
1 'polypeptide(L)'
;MLALQYVGYAVLVPFGENTRCDLVIDDGERLARVQCKTGRLRAGAIVFKTCSSYAHHSNPASRARDYLGEIDYFAVYCRATTGVYLVPIDEVPLKWNGSLRIDPSRNGQKRRIRNADDFLVGTVALGAKAEPGATAGA
;
A
#
# COMPACT_ATOMS: atom_id res chain seq x y z
N MET A 1 9.84 -1.44 0.06
CA MET A 1 10.88 -0.38 -0.18
C MET A 1 11.48 -0.45 -1.56
N LEU A 2 12.01 -1.60 -1.96
CA LEU A 2 12.70 -1.74 -3.27
C LEU A 2 11.85 -1.31 -4.46
N ALA A 3 10.58 -1.70 -4.51
CA ALA A 3 9.70 -1.33 -5.62
C ALA A 3 9.56 0.19 -5.79
N LEU A 4 9.51 0.93 -4.69
CA LEU A 4 9.44 2.40 -4.73
C LEU A 4 10.75 3.01 -5.21
N GLN A 5 11.88 2.45 -4.81
CA GLN A 5 13.20 2.89 -5.29
C GLN A 5 13.39 2.63 -6.78
N TYR A 6 12.91 1.49 -7.29
CA TYR A 6 13.01 1.16 -8.71
C TYR A 6 12.24 2.14 -9.61
N VAL A 7 11.17 2.72 -9.15
CA VAL A 7 10.43 3.75 -9.91
C VAL A 7 10.94 5.17 -9.67
N GLY A 8 12.04 5.31 -8.95
CA GLY A 8 12.75 6.57 -8.83
C GLY A 8 12.49 7.38 -7.56
N TYR A 9 11.73 6.84 -6.59
CA TYR A 9 11.56 7.52 -5.31
C TYR A 9 12.77 7.33 -4.40
N ALA A 10 13.25 8.38 -3.79
CA ALA A 10 14.11 8.28 -2.62
C ALA A 10 13.25 7.85 -1.42
N VAL A 11 13.71 6.85 -0.68
CA VAL A 11 12.97 6.29 0.46
C VAL A 11 13.70 6.63 1.74
N LEU A 12 12.99 7.27 2.67
CA LEU A 12 13.46 7.61 4.00
C LEU A 12 12.72 6.79 5.04
N VAL A 13 13.44 6.31 6.04
CA VAL A 13 12.84 5.53 7.13
C VAL A 13 12.82 6.40 8.39
N PRO A 14 11.67 6.58 9.05
CA PRO A 14 11.61 7.33 10.30
C PRO A 14 12.48 6.67 11.37
N PHE A 15 13.23 7.48 12.09
CA PHE A 15 13.98 7.03 13.25
C PHE A 15 13.14 7.20 14.51
N GLY A 16 12.98 6.12 15.27
CA GLY A 16 12.20 6.13 16.52
C GLY A 16 11.03 5.14 16.50
N GLU A 17 10.40 5.03 17.64
CA GLU A 17 9.23 4.16 17.86
C GLU A 17 7.93 4.97 17.75
N ASN A 18 6.82 4.28 17.55
CA ASN A 18 5.46 4.85 17.51
C ASN A 18 5.18 5.85 16.39
N THR A 19 5.94 5.80 15.30
CA THR A 19 5.62 6.60 14.13
C THR A 19 4.40 6.02 13.39
N ARG A 20 3.53 6.89 12.90
CA ARG A 20 2.32 6.46 12.16
C ARG A 20 2.63 6.08 10.70
N CYS A 21 3.72 6.54 10.15
CA CYS A 21 4.18 6.12 8.83
C CYS A 21 5.38 5.17 8.96
N ASP A 22 5.45 4.20 8.06
CA ASP A 22 6.57 3.26 8.01
C ASP A 22 7.74 3.82 7.23
N LEU A 23 7.47 4.66 6.25
CA LEU A 23 8.49 5.30 5.44
C LEU A 23 7.98 6.61 4.83
N VAL A 24 8.92 7.39 4.33
CA VAL A 24 8.64 8.62 3.60
C VAL A 24 9.27 8.49 2.23
N ILE A 25 8.54 8.86 1.18
CA ILE A 25 9.06 8.93 -0.17
C ILE A 25 9.26 10.38 -0.60
N ASP A 26 10.35 10.62 -1.33
CA ASP A 26 10.63 11.89 -1.95
C ASP A 26 10.50 11.71 -3.48
N ASP A 27 9.55 12.41 -4.08
CA ASP A 27 9.32 12.36 -5.53
C ASP A 27 10.12 13.45 -6.30
N GLY A 28 10.97 14.19 -5.60
CA GLY A 28 11.75 15.30 -6.16
C GLY A 28 11.08 16.66 -5.97
N GLU A 29 9.81 16.70 -5.65
CA GLU A 29 9.05 17.92 -5.38
C GLU A 29 8.59 18.03 -3.94
N ARG A 30 8.16 16.90 -3.37
CA ARG A 30 7.65 16.86 -2.00
C ARG A 30 7.94 15.52 -1.32
N LEU A 31 7.86 15.55 0.00
CA LEU A 31 7.91 14.34 0.82
C LEU A 31 6.49 13.85 1.08
N ALA A 32 6.28 12.56 0.92
CA ALA A 32 4.99 11.92 1.20
C ALA A 32 5.17 10.79 2.22
N ARG A 33 4.30 10.76 3.20
CA ARG A 33 4.30 9.76 4.27
C ARG A 33 3.56 8.51 3.81
N VAL A 34 4.15 7.36 4.03
CA VAL A 34 3.63 6.09 3.53
C VAL A 34 3.48 5.09 4.67
N GLN A 35 2.33 4.45 4.73
CA GLN A 35 2.08 3.30 5.60
C GLN A 35 2.05 2.04 4.75
N CYS A 36 2.88 1.06 5.10
CA CYS A 36 2.93 -0.23 4.41
C CYS A 36 1.83 -1.16 4.93
N LYS A 37 1.14 -1.81 4.02
CA LYS A 37 0.10 -2.80 4.33
C LYS A 37 0.28 -4.05 3.49
N THR A 38 -0.17 -5.18 4.03
CA THR A 38 -0.27 -6.42 3.28
C THR A 38 -1.69 -6.58 2.79
N GLY A 39 -1.85 -6.74 1.49
CA GLY A 39 -3.14 -7.02 0.85
C GLY A 39 -3.32 -8.51 0.61
N ARG A 40 -4.58 -8.95 0.62
CA ARG A 40 -4.98 -10.32 0.31
C ARG A 40 -5.93 -10.33 -0.86
N LEU A 41 -5.70 -11.25 -1.80
CA LEU A 41 -6.62 -11.45 -2.92
C LEU A 41 -7.86 -12.19 -2.44
N ARG A 42 -9.03 -11.55 -2.59
CA ARG A 42 -10.34 -12.13 -2.27
C ARG A 42 -11.36 -11.72 -3.31
N ALA A 43 -12.03 -12.70 -3.91
CA ALA A 43 -13.11 -12.47 -4.88
C ALA A 43 -12.72 -11.49 -6.00
N GLY A 44 -11.51 -11.61 -6.54
CA GLY A 44 -11.02 -10.76 -7.63
C GLY A 44 -10.61 -9.35 -7.21
N ALA A 45 -10.41 -9.11 -5.92
CA ALA A 45 -9.93 -7.84 -5.40
C ALA A 45 -8.84 -8.01 -4.35
N ILE A 46 -7.93 -7.06 -4.29
CA ILE A 46 -6.93 -6.98 -3.22
C ILE A 46 -7.54 -6.20 -2.06
N VAL A 47 -7.70 -6.86 -0.91
CA VAL A 47 -8.27 -6.27 0.29
C VAL A 47 -7.16 -6.02 1.31
N PHE A 48 -7.14 -4.84 1.90
CA PHE A 48 -6.16 -4.46 2.92
C PHE A 48 -6.79 -3.57 3.99
N LYS A 49 -6.22 -3.57 5.18
CA LYS A 49 -6.70 -2.74 6.29
C LYS A 49 -6.29 -1.29 6.12
N THR A 50 -7.23 -0.37 6.30
CA THR A 50 -7.00 1.07 6.24
C THR A 50 -6.94 1.73 7.60
N CYS A 51 -6.99 0.95 8.67
CA CYS A 51 -6.83 1.43 10.05
C CYS A 51 -5.80 0.60 10.81
N SER A 52 -5.28 1.14 11.89
CA SER A 52 -4.47 0.39 12.85
C SER A 52 -5.36 -0.15 13.96
N SER A 53 -5.01 -1.32 14.47
CA SER A 53 -5.66 -1.90 15.67
C SER A 53 -4.67 -1.90 16.83
N TYR A 54 -5.14 -1.45 18.00
CA TYR A 54 -4.39 -1.57 19.24
C TYR A 54 -4.81 -2.87 19.94
N ALA A 55 -3.92 -3.86 19.94
CA ALA A 55 -4.21 -5.18 20.48
C ALA A 55 -4.39 -5.23 22.00
N HIS A 56 -3.99 -4.19 22.71
CA HIS A 56 -3.91 -4.17 24.18
C HIS A 56 -4.97 -3.31 24.88
N HIS A 57 -5.92 -2.73 24.15
CA HIS A 57 -7.00 -1.96 24.77
C HIS A 57 -8.22 -2.82 25.08
N SER A 58 -8.69 -2.72 26.34
CA SER A 58 -9.88 -3.43 26.80
C SER A 58 -11.20 -2.91 26.22
N ASN A 59 -11.20 -1.74 25.58
CA ASN A 59 -12.40 -1.17 24.98
C ASN A 59 -12.41 -1.40 23.46
N PRO A 60 -13.37 -2.19 22.93
CA PRO A 60 -13.47 -2.47 21.50
C PRO A 60 -13.63 -1.22 20.61
N ALA A 61 -14.27 -0.18 21.11
CA ALA A 61 -14.52 1.05 20.35
C ALA A 61 -13.23 1.88 20.10
N SER A 62 -12.18 1.69 20.89
CA SER A 62 -10.91 2.40 20.77
C SER A 62 -9.83 1.63 20.02
N ARG A 63 -10.16 0.45 19.50
CA ARG A 63 -9.18 -0.45 18.86
C ARG A 63 -8.85 -0.11 17.43
N ALA A 64 -9.67 0.68 16.76
CA ALA A 64 -9.44 1.05 15.37
C ALA A 64 -9.18 2.55 15.28
N ARG A 65 -8.01 2.91 14.76
CA ARG A 65 -7.64 4.29 14.50
C ARG A 65 -7.30 4.46 13.04
N ASP A 66 -7.94 5.40 12.36
CA ASP A 66 -7.62 5.73 10.99
C ASP A 66 -6.30 6.51 10.88
N TYR A 67 -5.86 6.73 9.66
CA TYR A 67 -4.61 7.41 9.34
C TYR A 67 -4.83 8.82 8.77
N LEU A 68 -6.04 9.36 8.86
CA LEU A 68 -6.36 10.66 8.29
C LEU A 68 -5.45 11.76 8.85
N GLY A 69 -4.83 12.53 7.97
CA GLY A 69 -3.89 13.57 8.34
C GLY A 69 -2.50 13.09 8.80
N GLU A 70 -2.29 11.77 8.91
CA GLU A 70 -1.03 11.20 9.40
C GLU A 70 -0.19 10.55 8.30
N ILE A 71 -0.83 10.13 7.21
CA ILE A 71 -0.16 9.59 6.02
C ILE A 71 -0.76 10.16 4.74
N ASP A 72 -0.04 10.00 3.65
CA ASP A 72 -0.46 10.43 2.32
C ASP A 72 -0.81 9.23 1.43
N TYR A 73 -0.13 8.10 1.62
CA TYR A 73 -0.31 6.89 0.83
C TYR A 73 -0.29 5.63 1.68
N PHE A 74 -1.01 4.63 1.23
CA PHE A 74 -0.77 3.23 1.58
C PHE A 74 0.09 2.58 0.50
N ALA A 75 1.16 1.90 0.89
CA ALA A 75 1.90 1.00 0.02
C ALA A 75 1.45 -0.43 0.31
N VAL A 76 0.67 -0.99 -0.58
CA VAL A 76 0.03 -2.29 -0.39
C VAL A 76 0.81 -3.35 -1.16
N TYR A 77 1.35 -4.33 -0.47
CA TYR A 77 1.96 -5.51 -1.06
C TYR A 77 0.97 -6.66 -1.08
N CYS A 78 0.74 -7.24 -2.25
CA CYS A 78 -0.09 -8.42 -2.41
C CYS A 78 0.76 -9.60 -2.88
N ARG A 79 0.86 -10.63 -2.05
CA ARG A 79 1.66 -11.81 -2.37
C ARG A 79 1.13 -12.56 -3.59
N ALA A 80 -0.18 -12.66 -3.74
CA ALA A 80 -0.80 -13.38 -4.85
C ALA A 80 -0.46 -12.80 -6.22
N THR A 81 -0.31 -11.47 -6.30
CA THR A 81 0.07 -10.77 -7.53
C THR A 81 1.54 -10.38 -7.58
N THR A 82 2.26 -10.53 -6.46
CA THR A 82 3.61 -10.00 -6.25
C THR A 82 3.73 -8.49 -6.49
N GLY A 83 2.60 -7.80 -6.54
CA GLY A 83 2.52 -6.37 -6.82
C GLY A 83 2.62 -5.49 -5.58
N VAL A 84 3.19 -4.31 -5.77
CA VAL A 84 3.17 -3.21 -4.80
C VAL A 84 2.34 -2.07 -5.39
N TYR A 85 1.35 -1.64 -4.64
CA TYR A 85 0.38 -0.64 -5.05
C TYR A 85 0.48 0.58 -4.15
N LEU A 86 0.72 1.75 -4.73
CA LEU A 86 0.77 3.00 -3.99
C LEU A 86 -0.58 3.71 -4.11
N VAL A 87 -1.35 3.69 -3.02
CA VAL A 87 -2.74 4.13 -3.02
C VAL A 87 -2.88 5.41 -2.19
N PRO A 88 -3.29 6.54 -2.80
CA PRO A 88 -3.56 7.74 -2.03
C PRO A 88 -4.62 7.48 -0.95
N ILE A 89 -4.44 8.06 0.23
CA ILE A 89 -5.37 7.86 1.34
C ILE A 89 -6.80 8.32 1.00
N ASP A 90 -6.93 9.32 0.13
CA ASP A 90 -8.22 9.85 -0.28
C ASP A 90 -9.02 8.89 -1.18
N GLU A 91 -8.35 7.89 -1.75
CA GLU A 91 -8.97 6.93 -2.67
C GLU A 91 -9.64 5.76 -1.96
N VAL A 92 -9.44 5.59 -0.67
CA VAL A 92 -9.95 4.43 0.07
C VAL A 92 -10.77 4.84 1.28
N PRO A 93 -11.76 4.03 1.68
CA PRO A 93 -12.48 4.26 2.92
C PRO A 93 -11.54 4.20 4.12
N LEU A 94 -11.67 5.11 5.05
CA LEU A 94 -10.83 5.19 6.25
C LEU A 94 -11.24 4.19 7.33
N LYS A 95 -12.41 3.60 7.20
CA LYS A 95 -12.93 2.60 8.15
C LYS A 95 -12.73 1.19 7.59
N TRP A 96 -12.03 0.36 8.35
CA TRP A 96 -11.84 -1.07 8.16
C TRP A 96 -10.95 -1.47 6.98
N ASN A 97 -11.46 -1.53 5.76
CA ASN A 97 -10.73 -2.11 4.63
C ASN A 97 -10.82 -1.24 3.39
N GLY A 98 -9.71 -1.17 2.65
CA GLY A 98 -9.66 -0.74 1.26
C GLY A 98 -9.66 -1.94 0.33
N SER A 99 -10.04 -1.73 -0.92
CA SER A 99 -10.06 -2.77 -1.93
C SER A 99 -9.65 -2.23 -3.30
N LEU A 100 -8.81 -2.98 -3.98
CA LEU A 100 -8.36 -2.71 -5.34
C LEU A 100 -8.79 -3.85 -6.24
N ARG A 101 -9.53 -3.55 -7.30
CA ARG A 101 -10.07 -4.55 -8.19
C ARG A 101 -9.02 -5.07 -9.18
N ILE A 102 -8.91 -6.36 -9.32
CA ILE A 102 -8.09 -7.02 -10.35
C ILE A 102 -8.99 -7.50 -11.49
N ASP A 103 -10.05 -8.21 -11.15
CA ASP A 103 -10.99 -8.73 -12.14
C ASP A 103 -12.07 -7.69 -12.44
N PRO A 104 -12.63 -7.67 -13.67
CA PRO A 104 -13.78 -6.83 -14.00
C PRO A 104 -14.95 -7.13 -13.07
N SER A 105 -15.72 -6.11 -12.71
CA SER A 105 -16.90 -6.34 -11.89
C SER A 105 -17.94 -7.16 -12.66
N ARG A 106 -18.54 -8.16 -11.99
CA ARG A 106 -19.51 -9.06 -12.60
C ARG A 106 -20.79 -8.41 -13.06
N ASN A 107 -21.12 -7.28 -12.47
CA ASN A 107 -22.35 -6.52 -12.77
C ASN A 107 -22.15 -5.29 -13.65
N GLY A 108 -20.97 -5.14 -14.26
CA GLY A 108 -20.65 -3.97 -15.10
C GLY A 108 -20.53 -2.65 -14.34
N GLN A 109 -20.54 -2.68 -13.01
CA GLN A 109 -20.42 -1.48 -12.19
C GLN A 109 -19.03 -0.87 -12.34
N LYS A 110 -18.98 0.37 -12.81
CA LYS A 110 -17.72 1.13 -12.97
C LYS A 110 -17.57 2.21 -11.91
N ARG A 111 -18.65 2.60 -11.27
CA ARG A 111 -18.66 3.67 -10.28
C ARG A 111 -18.10 3.18 -8.94
N ARG A 112 -17.20 3.94 -8.35
CA ARG A 112 -16.50 3.64 -7.08
C ARG A 112 -15.63 2.37 -7.11
N ILE A 113 -15.28 1.90 -8.29
CA ILE A 113 -14.32 0.78 -8.43
C ILE A 113 -12.94 1.37 -8.67
N ARG A 114 -11.99 0.90 -7.88
CA ARG A 114 -10.58 1.23 -8.01
C ARG A 114 -9.86 0.04 -8.60
N ASN A 115 -9.30 0.21 -9.78
CA ASN A 115 -8.53 -0.83 -10.43
C ASN A 115 -7.11 -0.88 -9.86
N ALA A 116 -6.65 -2.06 -9.52
CA ALA A 116 -5.31 -2.25 -8.97
C ALA A 116 -4.22 -1.73 -9.91
N ASP A 117 -4.37 -1.94 -11.21
CA ASP A 117 -3.37 -1.52 -12.21
C ASP A 117 -3.12 0.00 -12.21
N ASP A 118 -4.10 0.80 -11.82
CA ASP A 118 -3.95 2.26 -11.74
C ASP A 118 -2.97 2.70 -10.62
N PHE A 119 -2.74 1.83 -9.66
CA PHE A 119 -1.90 2.10 -8.49
C PHE A 119 -0.63 1.26 -8.45
N LEU A 120 -0.43 0.38 -9.40
CA LEU A 120 0.72 -0.51 -9.44
C LEU A 120 2.01 0.28 -9.67
N VAL A 121 2.95 0.16 -8.75
CA VAL A 121 4.28 0.78 -8.86
C VAL A 121 5.37 -0.22 -9.20
N GLY A 122 5.15 -1.50 -8.97
CA GLY A 122 6.12 -2.52 -9.31
C GLY A 122 5.74 -3.90 -8.77
N THR A 123 6.53 -4.90 -9.15
CA THR A 123 6.38 -6.26 -8.68
C THR A 123 7.62 -6.70 -7.93
N VAL A 124 7.41 -7.54 -6.91
CA VAL A 124 8.50 -8.15 -6.14
C VAL A 124 8.42 -9.66 -6.34
N ALA A 125 9.40 -10.23 -7.05
CA ALA A 125 9.49 -11.66 -7.23
C ALA A 125 9.90 -12.33 -5.90
N LEU A 126 9.02 -13.18 -5.36
CA LEU A 126 9.31 -13.96 -4.18
C LEU A 126 10.37 -15.01 -4.50
N GLY A 127 11.49 -15.00 -3.74
CA GLY A 127 12.57 -15.98 -3.88
C GLY A 127 13.52 -15.75 -5.04
N ALA A 128 13.33 -14.73 -5.85
CA ALA A 128 14.33 -14.29 -6.79
C ALA A 128 15.41 -13.51 -6.02
N LYS A 129 16.61 -14.04 -5.97
CA LYS A 129 17.78 -13.24 -5.60
C LYS A 129 17.87 -12.14 -6.66
N ALA A 130 17.89 -10.89 -6.22
CA ALA A 130 18.21 -9.80 -7.13
C ALA A 130 19.58 -10.07 -7.73
N GLU A 131 19.64 -10.46 -8.99
CA GLU A 131 20.90 -10.61 -9.69
C GLU A 131 21.47 -9.21 -9.96
N PRO A 132 22.77 -8.98 -9.63
CA PRO A 132 23.41 -7.69 -9.86
C PRO A 132 23.53 -7.43 -11.34
N GLY A 133 22.77 -7.25 -12.13
CA GLY A 133 22.82 -7.05 -13.56
C GLY A 133 21.46 -7.10 -14.26
N ALA A 134 20.43 -7.58 -13.55
CA ALA A 134 19.08 -7.71 -14.08
C ALA A 134 18.42 -6.34 -14.38
N THR A 135 18.96 -5.28 -13.84
CA THR A 135 18.49 -3.91 -14.05
C THR A 135 19.26 -3.17 -15.14
N ALA A 136 20.35 -3.72 -15.61
CA ALA A 136 21.24 -3.05 -16.55
C ALA A 136 20.67 -2.94 -17.97
N GLY A 137 19.61 -3.65 -18.27
CA GLY A 137 18.94 -3.62 -19.55
C GLY A 137 17.76 -2.65 -19.62
N ALA A 138 17.55 -1.92 -18.59
CA ALA A 138 16.46 -0.97 -18.59
C ALA A 138 16.75 0.25 -19.44
#